data_19fc29cd2d4ebba847f1dc9816edcf28
#
_entry.id   19fc29cd2d4ebba847f1dc9816edcf28
#
_cell.length_a   1.000
_cell.length_b   1.000
_cell.length_c   1.000
_cell.angle_alpha   90.00
_cell.angle_beta   90.00
_cell.angle_gamma   90.00
#
_symmetry.space_group_name_H-M   'P 1'
#
loop_
_entity.id
_entity.type
_entity.pdbx_description
1 polymer ?
#
loop_
_entity_poly.entity_id
_entity_poly.type
_entity_poly.pdbx_seq_one_letter_code
_entity_poly.pdbx_strand_id
1 'polypeptide(L)' 'MSVDGKEHWLENRAIELFEEMQRKNPHLSWNEIDELCYKQAEEDYMNQPEVDYK' A
#
# COMPACT_ATOMS: atom_id res chain seq x y z
N MET A 1 -6.95 -17.13 11.68
CA MET A 1 -6.64 -16.78 11.46
C MET A 1 -6.43 -16.41 10.54
N SER A 2 -6.42 -16.08 10.26
CA SER A 2 -6.30 -15.83 9.38
C SER A 2 -6.20 -14.83 8.79
N VAL A 3 -5.72 -14.29 9.00
CA VAL A 3 -5.48 -13.23 8.66
C VAL A 3 -5.24 -13.17 7.38
N ASP A 4 -5.47 -12.37 6.81
CA ASP A 4 -5.21 -12.31 5.60
C ASP A 4 -3.92 -11.91 5.24
N GLY A 5 -3.15 -12.56 4.57
CA GLY A 5 -1.90 -12.16 4.07
C GLY A 5 -2.02 -10.91 3.22
N LYS A 6 -3.10 -10.84 2.48
CA LYS A 6 -3.30 -9.68 1.61
C LYS A 6 -3.44 -8.40 2.44
N GLU A 7 -4.25 -8.46 3.46
CA GLU A 7 -4.45 -7.29 4.27
C GLU A 7 -3.16 -6.84 4.92
N HIS A 8 -2.42 -7.78 5.43
CA HIS A 8 -1.16 -7.46 6.06
C HIS A 8 -0.21 -6.86 5.04
N TRP A 9 -0.17 -7.43 3.85
CA TRP A 9 0.72 -6.95 2.82
C TRP A 9 0.35 -5.53 2.41
N LEU A 10 -0.94 -5.27 2.27
CA LEU A 10 -1.39 -3.94 1.87
C LEU A 10 -1.03 -2.91 2.92
N GLU A 11 -1.18 -3.28 4.16
CA GLU A 11 -0.86 -2.34 5.22
C GLU A 11 0.62 -2.00 5.21
N ASN A 12 1.46 -3.01 5.12
CA ASN A 12 2.88 -2.76 5.09
C ASN A 12 3.28 -1.94 3.87
N ARG A 13 2.69 -2.26 2.73
CA ARG A 13 3.03 -1.53 1.53
C ARG A 13 2.57 -0.08 1.63
N ALA A 14 1.40 0.13 2.20
CA ALA A 14 0.88 1.48 2.34
C ALA A 14 1.78 2.30 3.25
N ILE A 15 2.29 1.68 4.30
CA ILE A 15 3.17 2.40 5.20
C ILE A 15 4.44 2.81 4.46
N GLU A 16 4.96 1.92 3.65
CA GLU A 16 6.16 2.23 2.90
C GLU A 16 5.90 3.37 1.92
N LEU A 17 4.74 3.37 1.31
CA LEU A 17 4.43 4.39 0.34
C LEU A 17 4.07 5.71 0.97
N PHE A 18 3.69 5.69 2.23
CA PHE A 18 3.22 6.91 2.87
C PHE A 18 4.25 8.02 2.82
N GLU A 19 5.46 7.70 3.17
CA GLU A 19 6.51 8.72 3.18
C GLU A 19 6.71 9.31 1.80
N GLU A 20 6.75 8.47 0.81
CA GLU A 20 6.97 8.94 -0.54
C GLU A 20 5.79 9.77 -1.01
N MET A 21 4.58 9.28 -0.77
CA MET A 21 3.41 10.01 -1.19
C MET A 21 3.31 11.36 -0.50
N GLN A 22 3.66 11.39 0.78
CA GLN A 22 3.61 12.63 1.51
C GLN A 22 4.60 13.63 0.92
N ARG A 23 5.75 13.15 0.54
CA ARG A 23 6.75 14.04 -0.01
C ARG A 23 6.29 14.57 -1.36
N LYS A 24 5.66 13.72 -2.16
CA LYS A 24 5.25 14.15 -3.48
C LYS A 24 3.99 14.99 -3.42
N ASN A 25 3.17 14.81 -2.41
CA ASN A 25 1.93 15.54 -2.30
C ASN A 25 1.83 16.23 -0.96
N PRO A 26 2.66 17.20 -0.69
CA PRO A 26 2.66 17.85 0.63
C PRO A 26 1.38 18.61 0.91
N HIS A 27 0.59 18.87 -0.09
CA HIS A 27 -0.63 19.63 0.11
C HIS A 27 -1.81 18.73 0.45
N LEU A 28 -1.64 17.44 0.42
CA LEU A 28 -2.75 16.56 0.73
C LEU A 28 -2.80 16.26 2.21
N SER A 29 -3.98 15.97 2.71
CA SER A 29 -4.11 15.64 4.11
C SER A 29 -3.74 14.18 4.31
N TRP A 30 -3.59 13.81 5.54
CA TRP A 30 -3.20 12.45 5.84
C TRP A 30 -4.23 11.46 5.32
N ASN A 31 -5.49 11.77 5.44
CA ASN A 31 -6.52 10.86 4.97
C ASN A 31 -6.40 10.63 3.48
N GLU A 32 -6.13 11.69 2.76
CA GLU A 32 -6.01 11.57 1.32
C GLU A 32 -4.78 10.78 0.96
N ILE A 33 -3.68 11.03 1.64
CA ILE A 33 -2.46 10.31 1.36
C ILE A 33 -2.66 8.83 1.68
N ASP A 34 -3.33 8.56 2.77
CA ASP A 34 -3.58 7.19 3.16
C ASP A 34 -4.36 6.47 2.08
N GLU A 35 -5.36 7.12 1.55
CA GLU A 35 -6.16 6.53 0.50
C GLU A 35 -5.32 6.24 -0.72
N LEU A 36 -4.48 7.17 -1.09
CA LEU A 36 -3.63 6.98 -2.25
C LEU A 36 -2.68 5.81 -2.03
N CYS A 37 -2.15 5.72 -0.83
CA CYS A 37 -1.23 4.65 -0.52
C CYS A 37 -1.91 3.29 -0.65
N TYR A 38 -3.11 3.19 -0.14
CA TYR A 38 -3.81 1.92 -0.22
C TYR A 38 -4.19 1.59 -1.65
N LYS A 39 -4.59 2.59 -2.41
CA LYS A 39 -4.91 2.35 -3.80
C LYS A 39 -3.69 1.85 -4.53
N GLN A 40 -2.56 2.48 -4.31
CA GLN A 40 -1.34 2.07 -4.98
C GLN A 40 -0.91 0.69 -4.51
N ALA A 41 -1.09 0.43 -3.23
CA ALA A 41 -0.72 -0.87 -2.69
C ALA A 41 -1.56 -1.96 -3.32
N GLU A 42 -2.83 -1.69 -3.52
CA GLU A 42 -3.69 -2.68 -4.13
C GLU A 42 -3.24 -2.97 -5.55
N GLU A 43 -2.90 -1.93 -6.27
CA GLU A 43 -2.43 -2.10 -7.63
C GLU A 43 -1.14 -2.90 -7.64
N ASP A 44 -0.26 -2.59 -6.74
CA ASP A 44 1.00 -3.31 -6.65
C ASP A 44 0.75 -4.78 -6.35
N TYR A 45 -0.20 -5.03 -5.49
CA TYR A 45 -0.50 -6.40 -5.12
C TYR A 45 -1.00 -7.18 -6.33
N MET A 46 -1.85 -6.56 -7.11
CA MET A 46 -2.38 -7.26 -8.24
C MET A 46 -1.37 -7.42 -9.36
N ASN A 47 -0.44 -6.50 -9.43
CA ASN A 47 0.55 -6.59 -10.49
C ASN A 47 1.81 -7.32 -10.08
N GLN A 48 1.86 -7.86 -8.88
CA GLN A 48 3.00 -8.57 -8.49
C GLN A 48 3.21 -9.70 -9.38
N PRO A 49 4.34 -9.97 -9.74
CA PRO A 49 4.67 -10.98 -10.59
C PRO A 49 4.43 -12.19 -9.86
N GLU A 50 4.28 -12.82 -9.38
CA GLU A 50 4.11 -13.97 -8.82
C GLU A 50 4.66 -14.27 -7.79
N VAL A 51 4.27 -14.43 -6.95
CA VAL A 51 4.84 -14.57 -5.87
C VAL A 51 4.88 -15.80 -5.55
N ASP A 52 4.86 -16.46 -5.48
CA ASP A 52 4.96 -17.59 -5.23
C ASP A 52 5.49 -18.05 -4.20
N TYR A 53 5.18 -18.58 -3.59
CA TYR A 53 5.77 -19.03 -2.55
C TYR A 53 5.80 -20.25 -2.67
N LYS A 54 6.10 -20.78 -2.82
CA LYS A 54 6.26 -21.81 -2.90
C LYS A 54 6.64 -22.21 -2.33
#